data_7f2f4fddc60b520e1fbd8d3aea82e752
#
_entry.id   7f2f4fddc60b520e1fbd8d3aea82e752
#
_cell.length_a   1.000
_cell.length_b   1.000
_cell.length_c   1.000
_cell.angle_alpha   90.00
_cell.angle_beta   90.00
_cell.angle_gamma   90.00
#
_symmetry.space_group_name_H-M   'P 1'
#
loop_
_entity.id
_entity.type
_entity.pdbx_description
1 polymer ?
#
loop_
_entity_poly.entity_id
_entity_poly.type
_entity_poly.pdbx_seq_one_letter_code
_entity_poly.pdbx_strand_id
1 'polypeptide(L)'
;MIQEFDAIVVGTGISGGWAAKELTEKGLKTLVLERGRMINHIEDYHTANMDPWDFEGGDTITQDALQRQPKQSRTGYVNTESSRHFFVDDIDHPYNDDENKFNWIRGYHVGGRSLTWGRHTYRLSEFDFEANLKDGIAIDWPIRYKDIAPWYDYVEQ
;
A
#
# COMPACT_ATOMS: atom_id res chain seq x y z
N MET A 1 -24.25 4.03 24.62
CA MET A 1 -23.44 5.26 24.72
C MET A 1 -22.94 5.59 23.33
N ILE A 2 -23.20 6.78 22.83
CA ILE A 2 -22.61 7.27 21.56
C ILE A 2 -21.16 7.64 21.90
N GLN A 3 -20.18 7.08 21.17
CA GLN A 3 -18.80 7.52 21.28
C GLN A 3 -18.60 8.66 20.27
N GLU A 4 -18.10 9.78 20.74
CA GLU A 4 -17.73 10.91 19.89
C GLU A 4 -16.21 10.90 19.65
N PHE A 5 -15.81 11.24 18.44
CA PHE A 5 -14.43 11.34 18.00
C PHE A 5 -14.22 12.70 17.33
N ASP A 6 -13.03 13.27 17.49
CA ASP A 6 -12.63 14.52 16.84
C ASP A 6 -12.24 14.31 15.37
N ALA A 7 -11.73 13.13 15.06
CA ALA A 7 -11.29 12.77 13.72
C ALA A 7 -11.54 11.29 13.41
N ILE A 8 -11.73 10.99 12.12
CA ILE A 8 -11.83 9.62 11.60
C ILE A 8 -10.80 9.46 10.48
N VAL A 9 -9.95 8.46 10.61
CA VAL A 9 -8.98 8.05 9.58
C VAL A 9 -9.44 6.72 8.99
N VAL A 10 -9.54 6.66 7.66
CA VAL A 10 -9.96 5.44 6.96
C VAL A 10 -8.75 4.81 6.27
N GLY A 11 -8.39 3.61 6.73
CA GLY A 11 -7.22 2.85 6.29
C GLY A 11 -5.98 3.13 7.13
N THR A 12 -5.15 2.09 7.30
CA THR A 12 -3.89 2.12 8.08
C THR A 12 -2.64 1.96 7.23
N GLY A 13 -2.75 2.25 5.94
CA GLY A 13 -1.59 2.32 5.06
C GLY A 13 -0.65 3.48 5.41
N ILE A 14 0.38 3.72 4.60
CA ILE A 14 1.40 4.76 4.86
C ILE A 14 0.75 6.12 5.15
N SER A 15 -0.19 6.57 4.34
CA SER A 15 -0.83 7.88 4.52
C SER A 15 -1.73 7.92 5.76
N GLY A 16 -2.56 6.89 5.96
CA GLY A 16 -3.48 6.84 7.11
C GLY A 16 -2.74 6.67 8.43
N GLY A 17 -1.67 5.88 8.46
CA GLY A 17 -0.81 5.74 9.65
C GLY A 17 -0.20 7.06 10.09
N TRP A 18 0.36 7.84 9.15
CA TRP A 18 0.88 9.18 9.42
C TRP A 18 -0.21 10.16 9.86
N ALA A 19 -1.37 10.15 9.21
CA ALA A 19 -2.48 11.01 9.61
C ALA A 19 -2.95 10.68 11.04
N ALA A 20 -3.09 9.39 11.38
CA ALA A 20 -3.47 8.96 12.72
C ALA A 20 -2.43 9.39 13.77
N LYS A 21 -1.13 9.22 13.48
CA LYS A 21 -0.03 9.68 14.33
C LYS A 21 -0.16 11.19 14.62
N GLU A 22 -0.19 12.00 13.56
CA GLU A 22 -0.24 13.46 13.69
C GLU A 22 -1.46 13.95 14.47
N LEU A 23 -2.64 13.37 14.21
CA LEU A 23 -3.87 13.75 14.88
C LEU A 23 -3.84 13.38 16.37
N THR A 24 -3.38 12.19 16.69
CA THR A 24 -3.32 11.73 18.08
C THR A 24 -2.25 12.45 18.89
N GLU A 25 -1.09 12.74 18.32
CA GLU A 25 -0.03 13.52 18.96
C GLU A 25 -0.45 14.97 19.24
N LYS A 26 -1.36 15.51 18.44
CA LYS A 26 -2.00 16.81 18.69
C LYS A 26 -3.16 16.74 19.68
N GLY A 27 -3.38 15.58 20.31
CA GLY A 27 -4.37 15.39 21.38
C GLY A 27 -5.79 15.12 20.89
N LEU A 28 -6.02 14.92 19.59
CA LEU A 28 -7.34 14.60 19.05
C LEU A 28 -7.71 13.15 19.32
N LYS A 29 -8.93 12.93 19.76
CA LYS A 29 -9.52 11.58 19.89
C LYS A 29 -9.84 11.05 18.51
N THR A 30 -8.96 10.21 17.97
CA THR A 30 -9.01 9.73 16.60
C THR A 30 -9.54 8.30 16.51
N LEU A 31 -10.55 8.07 15.68
CA LEU A 31 -10.99 6.75 15.28
C LEU A 31 -10.26 6.33 14.00
N VAL A 32 -9.64 5.16 14.02
CA VAL A 32 -9.03 4.58 12.82
C VAL A 32 -9.84 3.37 12.38
N LEU A 33 -10.30 3.37 11.14
CA LEU A 33 -11.06 2.28 10.53
C LEU A 33 -10.18 1.54 9.52
N GLU A 34 -9.99 0.24 9.73
CA GLU A 34 -9.27 -0.64 8.82
C GLU A 34 -10.16 -1.79 8.39
N ARG A 35 -10.14 -2.13 7.10
CA ARG A 35 -10.96 -3.24 6.58
C ARG A 35 -10.22 -4.57 6.60
N GLY A 36 -8.90 -4.54 6.70
CA GLY A 36 -8.06 -5.71 6.58
C GLY A 36 -7.74 -6.37 7.92
N ARG A 37 -7.19 -7.57 7.84
CA ARG A 37 -6.74 -8.32 9.02
C ARG A 37 -5.45 -7.78 9.60
N MET A 38 -5.18 -8.07 10.86
CA MET A 38 -3.86 -7.88 11.45
C MET A 38 -2.85 -8.83 10.79
N ILE A 39 -1.65 -8.33 10.57
CA ILE A 39 -0.50 -9.14 10.16
C ILE A 39 0.33 -9.43 11.41
N ASN A 40 0.56 -10.71 11.66
CA ASN A 40 1.37 -11.17 12.78
C ASN A 40 2.79 -11.45 12.31
N HIS A 41 3.76 -10.82 12.99
CA HIS A 41 5.17 -11.11 12.75
C HIS A 41 5.48 -12.59 13.00
N ILE A 42 6.30 -13.20 12.14
CA ILE A 42 6.64 -14.62 12.10
C ILE A 42 5.53 -15.48 11.48
N GLU A 43 4.30 -15.45 11.98
CA GLU A 43 3.21 -16.29 11.49
C GLU A 43 2.84 -16.01 10.02
N ASP A 44 2.81 -14.74 9.64
CA ASP A 44 2.54 -14.32 8.27
C ASP A 44 3.78 -14.29 7.36
N TYR A 45 4.97 -14.51 7.93
CA TYR A 45 6.25 -14.49 7.22
C TYR A 45 6.95 -15.85 7.31
N HIS A 46 6.20 -16.92 7.08
CA HIS A 46 6.65 -18.30 7.25
C HIS A 46 7.90 -18.68 6.43
N THR A 47 8.18 -17.95 5.34
CA THR A 47 9.38 -18.16 4.51
C THR A 47 10.57 -17.26 4.87
N ALA A 48 10.43 -16.36 5.86
CA ALA A 48 11.45 -15.34 6.15
C ALA A 48 12.83 -15.90 6.54
N ASN A 49 12.86 -17.11 7.09
CA ASN A 49 14.09 -17.81 7.49
C ASN A 49 14.40 -19.02 6.64
N MET A 50 13.76 -19.15 5.48
CA MET A 50 14.01 -20.22 4.52
C MET A 50 14.90 -19.72 3.40
N ASP A 51 15.73 -20.60 2.87
CA ASP A 51 16.44 -20.30 1.64
C ASP A 51 15.50 -20.44 0.44
N PRO A 52 15.71 -19.66 -0.65
CA PRO A 52 14.80 -19.70 -1.82
C PRO A 52 14.60 -21.06 -2.45
N TRP A 53 15.60 -21.95 -2.36
CA TRP A 53 15.52 -23.32 -2.88
C TRP A 53 14.71 -24.28 -2.00
N ASP A 54 14.40 -23.87 -0.77
CA ASP A 54 13.56 -24.66 0.16
C ASP A 54 12.08 -24.26 0.06
N PHE A 55 11.74 -23.29 -0.78
CA PHE A 55 10.35 -22.90 -1.00
C PHE A 55 9.61 -23.98 -1.77
N GLU A 56 8.41 -24.30 -1.29
CA GLU A 56 7.54 -25.26 -1.95
C GLU A 56 7.28 -24.87 -3.42
N GLY A 57 7.46 -25.81 -4.33
CA GLY A 57 7.30 -25.56 -5.76
C GLY A 57 8.25 -24.51 -6.35
N GLY A 58 9.37 -24.20 -5.64
CA GLY A 58 10.30 -23.14 -6.06
C GLY A 58 9.65 -21.76 -6.09
N ASP A 59 8.71 -21.51 -5.20
CA ASP A 59 7.92 -20.29 -5.08
C ASP A 59 7.06 -19.93 -6.32
N THR A 60 6.80 -20.95 -7.15
CA THR A 60 5.97 -20.77 -8.36
C THR A 60 4.51 -20.72 -7.97
N ILE A 61 3.82 -19.65 -8.38
CA ILE A 61 2.39 -19.50 -8.12
C ILE A 61 1.58 -20.63 -8.78
N THR A 62 0.65 -21.21 -8.03
CA THR A 62 -0.19 -22.30 -8.52
C THR A 62 -1.23 -21.83 -9.54
N GLN A 63 -1.74 -22.76 -10.38
CA GLN A 63 -2.78 -22.43 -11.35
C GLN A 63 -4.08 -21.98 -10.67
N ASP A 64 -4.42 -22.57 -9.53
CA ASP A 64 -5.58 -22.14 -8.73
C ASP A 64 -5.41 -20.71 -8.24
N ALA A 65 -4.25 -20.38 -7.70
CA ALA A 65 -3.94 -19.02 -7.26
C ALA A 65 -3.98 -18.01 -8.42
N LEU A 66 -3.48 -18.37 -9.60
CA LEU A 66 -3.58 -17.52 -10.79
C LEU A 66 -5.03 -17.27 -11.22
N GLN A 67 -5.91 -18.28 -11.08
CA GLN A 67 -7.33 -18.13 -11.39
C GLN A 67 -8.05 -17.24 -10.37
N ARG A 68 -7.66 -17.30 -9.11
CA ARG A 68 -8.25 -16.49 -8.03
C ARG A 68 -7.70 -15.08 -7.95
N GLN A 69 -6.47 -14.86 -8.40
CA GLN A 69 -5.77 -13.58 -8.35
C GLN A 69 -5.32 -13.08 -9.73
N PRO A 70 -6.18 -13.08 -10.76
CA PRO A 70 -5.76 -12.78 -12.14
C PRO A 70 -5.26 -11.35 -12.34
N LYS A 71 -5.69 -10.41 -11.50
CA LYS A 71 -5.21 -9.01 -11.54
C LYS A 71 -3.95 -8.84 -10.69
N GLN A 72 -3.91 -9.45 -9.50
CA GLN A 72 -2.77 -9.35 -8.58
C GLN A 72 -1.53 -10.04 -9.16
N SER A 73 -1.69 -11.20 -9.80
CA SER A 73 -0.59 -11.95 -10.43
C SER A 73 0.13 -11.19 -11.55
N ARG A 74 -0.46 -10.11 -12.07
CA ARG A 74 0.21 -9.24 -13.06
C ARG A 74 1.41 -8.49 -12.50
N THR A 75 1.59 -8.43 -11.19
CA THR A 75 2.81 -7.90 -10.56
C THR A 75 4.01 -8.84 -10.72
N GLY A 76 3.79 -10.08 -11.15
CA GLY A 76 4.82 -11.07 -11.47
C GLY A 76 5.78 -11.36 -10.31
N TYR A 77 6.81 -10.56 -10.20
CA TYR A 77 7.93 -10.78 -9.27
C TYR A 77 7.59 -10.64 -7.78
N VAL A 78 6.45 -10.10 -7.42
CA VAL A 78 6.06 -9.92 -6.00
C VAL A 78 4.81 -10.69 -5.60
N ASN A 79 4.07 -11.27 -6.54
CA ASN A 79 2.96 -12.16 -6.27
C ASN A 79 3.40 -13.59 -6.60
N THR A 80 4.05 -14.21 -5.64
CA THR A 80 4.55 -15.58 -5.69
C THR A 80 3.78 -16.43 -4.67
N GLU A 81 3.98 -17.75 -4.65
CA GLU A 81 3.25 -18.63 -3.72
C GLU A 81 3.51 -18.23 -2.25
N SER A 82 4.75 -17.83 -1.91
CA SER A 82 5.13 -17.41 -0.56
C SER A 82 4.56 -16.04 -0.13
N SER A 83 4.20 -15.19 -1.07
CA SER A 83 3.78 -13.80 -0.80
C SER A 83 2.35 -13.47 -1.20
N ARG A 84 1.66 -14.34 -1.97
CA ARG A 84 0.32 -14.07 -2.50
C ARG A 84 -0.74 -13.80 -1.44
N HIS A 85 -0.54 -14.28 -0.22
CA HIS A 85 -1.46 -14.03 0.90
C HIS A 85 -1.48 -12.58 1.39
N PHE A 86 -0.52 -11.75 0.97
CA PHE A 86 -0.53 -10.30 1.15
C PHE A 86 -1.35 -9.55 0.09
N PHE A 87 -1.84 -10.25 -0.92
CA PHE A 87 -2.67 -9.67 -1.98
C PHE A 87 -4.10 -10.19 -1.86
N VAL A 88 -5.05 -9.39 -2.31
CA VAL A 88 -6.46 -9.80 -2.26
C VAL A 88 -6.74 -10.94 -3.23
N ASP A 89 -7.75 -11.72 -2.92
CA ASP A 89 -8.42 -12.59 -3.87
C ASP A 89 -9.36 -11.75 -4.74
N ASP A 90 -9.14 -11.75 -6.04
CA ASP A 90 -9.92 -10.91 -6.96
C ASP A 90 -11.37 -11.40 -7.14
N ILE A 91 -11.62 -12.71 -6.85
CA ILE A 91 -12.96 -13.31 -6.91
C ILE A 91 -13.76 -12.91 -5.68
N ASP A 92 -13.16 -13.00 -4.49
CA ASP A 92 -13.82 -12.68 -3.23
C ASP A 92 -13.97 -11.16 -3.04
N HIS A 93 -13.11 -10.38 -3.71
CA HIS A 93 -13.08 -8.92 -3.60
C HIS A 93 -13.09 -8.25 -4.98
N PRO A 94 -14.15 -8.42 -5.77
CA PRO A 94 -14.25 -7.77 -7.07
C PRO A 94 -14.39 -6.24 -6.95
N TYR A 95 -14.08 -5.55 -8.03
CA TYR A 95 -14.40 -4.14 -8.20
C TYR A 95 -14.88 -3.91 -9.63
N ASN A 96 -15.68 -2.88 -9.84
CA ASN A 96 -16.17 -2.52 -11.17
C ASN A 96 -15.11 -1.67 -11.90
N ASP A 97 -14.66 -2.14 -13.06
CA ASP A 97 -13.75 -1.48 -13.98
C ASP A 97 -14.29 -1.52 -15.43
N ASP A 98 -15.59 -1.63 -15.61
CA ASP A 98 -16.24 -1.80 -16.92
C ASP A 98 -16.02 -0.60 -17.84
N GLU A 99 -16.10 0.61 -17.32
CA GLU A 99 -15.90 1.84 -18.08
C GLU A 99 -14.42 2.14 -18.33
N ASN A 100 -13.58 1.91 -17.32
CA ASN A 100 -12.14 2.19 -17.36
C ASN A 100 -11.34 1.02 -16.85
N LYS A 101 -10.87 0.17 -17.75
CA LYS A 101 -10.10 -1.04 -17.40
C LYS A 101 -8.78 -0.69 -16.74
N PHE A 102 -8.58 -1.21 -15.52
CA PHE A 102 -7.31 -1.08 -14.80
C PHE A 102 -7.07 -2.29 -13.88
N ASN A 103 -5.83 -2.48 -13.47
CA ASN A 103 -5.46 -3.52 -12.52
C ASN A 103 -5.13 -2.89 -11.18
N TRP A 104 -6.07 -3.00 -10.25
CA TRP A 104 -5.87 -2.50 -8.90
C TRP A 104 -5.16 -3.55 -8.04
N ILE A 105 -3.85 -3.40 -7.91
CA ILE A 105 -3.03 -4.25 -7.05
C ILE A 105 -3.20 -3.78 -5.61
N ARG A 106 -3.73 -4.65 -4.76
CA ARG A 106 -4.11 -4.29 -3.39
C ARG A 106 -4.02 -5.44 -2.40
N GLY A 107 -3.82 -5.10 -1.13
CA GLY A 107 -3.92 -6.01 0.00
C GLY A 107 -4.87 -5.45 1.06
N TYR A 108 -5.61 -6.33 1.74
CA TYR A 108 -6.51 -5.97 2.82
C TYR A 108 -5.94 -6.44 4.16
N HIS A 109 -5.06 -5.62 4.72
CA HIS A 109 -4.42 -5.87 6.01
C HIS A 109 -3.96 -4.55 6.65
N VAL A 110 -3.80 -4.58 7.96
CA VAL A 110 -3.22 -3.47 8.71
C VAL A 110 -1.84 -3.14 8.14
N GLY A 111 -1.58 -1.87 7.86
CA GLY A 111 -0.37 -1.39 7.19
C GLY A 111 -0.48 -1.28 5.67
N GLY A 112 -1.47 -1.93 5.04
CA GLY A 112 -1.71 -1.83 3.61
C GLY A 112 -0.47 -2.13 2.77
N ARG A 113 -0.24 -1.34 1.74
CA ARG A 113 0.90 -1.51 0.81
C ARG A 113 2.27 -1.28 1.44
N SER A 114 2.37 -0.76 2.67
CA SER A 114 3.64 -0.65 3.38
C SER A 114 4.31 -2.00 3.65
N LEU A 115 3.57 -3.10 3.57
CA LEU A 115 4.10 -4.46 3.75
C LEU A 115 4.67 -5.07 2.46
N THR A 116 4.28 -4.56 1.29
CA THR A 116 4.56 -5.19 -0.01
C THR A 116 5.27 -4.29 -1.02
N TRP A 117 5.75 -3.11 -0.62
CA TRP A 117 6.48 -2.20 -1.49
C TRP A 117 7.99 -2.44 -1.46
N GLY A 118 8.70 -1.92 -2.45
CA GLY A 118 10.16 -2.12 -2.59
C GLY A 118 11.03 -1.36 -1.59
N ARG A 119 10.43 -0.55 -0.71
CA ARG A 119 11.10 0.25 0.34
C ARG A 119 12.12 1.27 -0.17
N HIS A 120 11.92 1.73 -1.39
CA HIS A 120 12.65 2.86 -1.92
C HIS A 120 11.84 4.13 -1.68
N THR A 121 12.44 5.06 -0.95
CA THR A 121 11.81 6.34 -0.64
C THR A 121 12.85 7.44 -0.82
N TYR A 122 12.66 8.23 -1.87
CA TYR A 122 13.52 9.35 -2.22
C TYR A 122 12.71 10.63 -2.17
N ARG A 123 13.35 11.74 -1.85
CA ARG A 123 12.72 13.03 -2.09
C ARG A 123 12.51 13.20 -3.60
N LEU A 124 11.32 13.56 -3.99
CA LEU A 124 11.07 14.03 -5.35
C LEU A 124 11.83 15.34 -5.58
N SER A 125 12.39 15.51 -6.74
CA SER A 125 13.09 16.74 -7.12
C SER A 125 12.09 17.81 -7.62
N GLU A 126 12.55 19.06 -7.75
CA GLU A 126 11.75 20.12 -8.38
C GLU A 126 11.29 19.73 -9.79
N PHE A 127 12.14 19.01 -10.53
CA PHE A 127 11.79 18.52 -11.86
C PHE A 127 10.58 17.56 -11.83
N ASP A 128 10.47 16.68 -10.84
CA ASP A 128 9.36 15.74 -10.72
C ASP A 128 8.03 16.46 -10.49
N PHE A 129 8.03 17.54 -9.71
CA PHE A 129 6.82 18.35 -9.48
C PHE A 129 6.39 19.17 -10.70
N GLU A 130 7.29 19.44 -11.62
CA GLU A 130 7.03 20.25 -12.82
C GLU A 130 6.96 19.39 -14.10
N ALA A 131 7.19 18.11 -14.02
CA ALA A 131 7.30 17.24 -15.20
C ALA A 131 6.08 17.33 -16.11
N ASN A 132 4.87 17.24 -15.56
CA ASN A 132 3.63 17.33 -16.32
C ASN A 132 3.49 18.68 -17.06
N LEU A 133 3.85 19.78 -16.40
CA LEU A 133 3.83 21.12 -16.98
C LEU A 133 4.85 21.21 -18.12
N LYS A 134 6.05 20.72 -17.91
CA LYS A 134 7.15 20.78 -18.92
C LYS A 134 6.88 19.89 -20.11
N ASP A 135 6.35 18.70 -19.89
CA ASP A 135 6.03 17.75 -20.95
C ASP A 135 4.71 18.06 -21.67
N GLY A 136 3.81 18.79 -21.02
CA GLY A 136 2.52 19.20 -21.60
C GLY A 136 1.55 18.03 -21.82
N ILE A 137 1.71 16.91 -21.11
CA ILE A 137 0.94 15.67 -21.34
C ILE A 137 -0.02 15.27 -20.24
N ALA A 138 -0.05 15.96 -19.13
CA ALA A 138 -0.96 15.68 -18.01
C ALA A 138 -1.30 16.97 -17.27
N ILE A 139 -2.11 16.84 -16.21
CA ILE A 139 -2.44 17.97 -15.35
C ILE A 139 -1.23 18.33 -14.51
N ASP A 140 -0.86 19.61 -14.51
CA ASP A 140 0.18 20.14 -13.63
C ASP A 140 -0.18 19.94 -12.16
N TRP A 141 0.79 19.61 -11.34
CA TRP A 141 0.58 19.50 -9.90
C TRP A 141 0.41 20.88 -9.27
N PRO A 142 -0.55 21.06 -8.36
CA PRO A 142 -0.78 22.36 -7.70
C PRO A 142 0.26 22.71 -6.63
N ILE A 143 1.31 21.89 -6.47
CA ILE A 143 2.37 22.00 -5.47
C ILE A 143 3.74 21.95 -6.16
N ARG A 144 4.75 22.49 -5.48
CA ARG A 144 6.16 22.48 -5.92
C ARG A 144 7.05 21.91 -4.81
N TYR A 145 8.27 21.58 -5.14
CA TYR A 145 9.23 21.06 -4.16
C TYR A 145 9.34 21.92 -2.91
N LYS A 146 9.39 23.24 -3.06
CA LYS A 146 9.45 24.18 -1.93
C LYS A 146 8.29 24.04 -0.94
N ASP A 147 7.12 23.62 -1.41
CA ASP A 147 5.93 23.46 -0.58
C ASP A 147 5.99 22.18 0.26
N ILE A 148 6.75 21.19 -0.22
CA ILE A 148 6.89 19.87 0.41
C ILE A 148 8.21 19.73 1.16
N ALA A 149 9.26 20.47 0.81
CA ALA A 149 10.58 20.36 1.43
C ALA A 149 10.57 20.39 2.98
N PRO A 150 9.79 21.31 3.65
CA PRO A 150 9.73 21.30 5.10
C PRO A 150 9.13 20.02 5.70
N TRP A 151 8.25 19.36 4.96
CA TRP A 151 7.63 18.10 5.38
C TRP A 151 8.57 16.91 5.20
N TYR A 152 9.41 16.93 4.17
CA TYR A 152 10.52 15.96 4.07
C TYR A 152 11.45 16.09 5.27
N ASP A 153 11.86 17.31 5.60
CA ASP A 153 12.74 17.58 6.75
C ASP A 153 12.10 17.09 8.07
N TYR A 154 10.79 17.26 8.20
CA TYR A 154 10.05 16.85 9.39
C TYR A 154 9.96 15.32 9.54
N VAL A 155 9.71 14.58 8.45
CA VAL A 155 9.54 13.12 8.53
C VAL A 155 10.85 12.35 8.52
N GLU A 156 11.97 12.99 8.19
CA GLU A 156 13.30 12.38 8.19
C GLU A 156 14.02 12.50 9.55
N GLN A 157 13.48 13.24 10.50
CA GLN A 157 13.98 13.38 11.87
C GLN A 157 13.53 12.23 12.76
#